data_d02d607ca099c0b052aa2e43b5f62ee0
#
_entry.id   d02d607ca099c0b052aa2e43b5f62ee0
#
_cell.length_a   1.000
_cell.length_b   1.000
_cell.length_c   1.000
_cell.angle_alpha   90.00
_cell.angle_beta   90.00
_cell.angle_gamma   90.00
#
_symmetry.space_group_name_H-M   'P 1'
#
loop_
_entity.id
_entity.type
_entity.pdbx_description
1 polymer ?
#
loop_
_entity_poly.entity_id
_entity_poly.type
_entity_poly.pdbx_seq_one_letter_code
_entity_poly.pdbx_strand_id
1 'polypeptide(L)'
;VHMNVNAIEVKAGNLESRLPLGLLLLTPLLFLLAVVLLPLWTMLQQTNADSFRMVWQDDYMRRLLDWTTLQAVISSGLTLLLGVPVAWAVTRLQFAGRSWVLRLLMLPFVMPTLVAGVGILALFGAQGILWRGWEGTPWLLLYGNVFFNLPVMVRAAYQGLCQVPATRLYAAQTLGAGVWQRFICVELPQMLPWLAGGVCMVFLYCFSGFGLALLLGGEHYITLEVQIYQLIAYELDMAQAGVLVLWTLATTFVAGIVYACLSKYTAQTALVQMLPPQIPTARQKLGLLLALLLLLGCCVLPLLAVGWRAVLAGSSWLVLLESTTWLALLNTLRFTLMAMVLALLLGFTHAALAQRLAWVRSLTFLPFMVSPVCVSFGLLLCYPGWTASLSMLVCTYALLAYPFITKDVLAAWDSLPHSYTQAARTLGASRIQVLLYVILPLLRPAMQRGVALAAATCVGEFAATLFLSRPEWQTLTTLIYHYLSTAGRDNYDRAMVLTLLLMLLAMLIFALLEWSKDKKRQSIC
;
A
#
# COMPACT_ATOMS: atom_id res chain seq x y z
N VAL A 1 -49.13 -12.90 -39.39
CA VAL A 1 -47.84 -13.49 -39.11
C VAL A 1 -46.75 -12.70 -39.85
N HIS A 2 -46.34 -11.55 -39.30
CA HIS A 2 -45.10 -10.88 -39.68
C HIS A 2 -44.19 -10.86 -38.46
N MET A 3 -43.39 -11.86 -38.30
CA MET A 3 -42.34 -11.93 -37.28
C MET A 3 -41.10 -11.15 -37.75
N ASN A 4 -40.75 -10.17 -36.94
CA ASN A 4 -39.71 -9.16 -37.04
C ASN A 4 -38.30 -9.77 -37.40
N VAL A 5 -37.94 -9.78 -38.68
CA VAL A 5 -36.60 -10.11 -39.16
C VAL A 5 -35.58 -9.04 -38.67
N ASN A 6 -35.98 -7.80 -38.52
CA ASN A 6 -35.15 -6.69 -37.99
C ASN A 6 -34.70 -6.87 -36.53
N ALA A 7 -35.41 -7.68 -35.74
CA ALA A 7 -35.00 -7.93 -34.33
C ALA A 7 -33.86 -8.95 -34.19
N ILE A 8 -33.69 -9.81 -35.19
CA ILE A 8 -32.64 -10.84 -35.20
C ILE A 8 -31.32 -10.26 -35.72
N GLU A 9 -31.36 -9.39 -36.74
CA GLU A 9 -30.17 -8.71 -37.28
C GLU A 9 -29.59 -7.67 -36.28
N VAL A 10 -30.45 -6.97 -35.55
CA VAL A 10 -30.00 -6.05 -34.46
C VAL A 10 -29.38 -6.82 -33.28
N LYS A 11 -29.79 -8.10 -33.06
CA LYS A 11 -29.14 -8.95 -32.03
C LYS A 11 -27.80 -9.52 -32.50
N ALA A 12 -27.64 -9.88 -33.76
CA ALA A 12 -26.40 -10.44 -34.31
C ALA A 12 -25.30 -9.38 -34.42
N GLY A 13 -25.60 -8.20 -34.96
CA GLY A 13 -24.64 -7.06 -35.01
C GLY A 13 -24.20 -6.56 -33.65
N ASN A 14 -25.02 -6.76 -32.60
CA ASN A 14 -24.67 -6.44 -31.23
C ASN A 14 -23.78 -7.52 -30.55
N LEU A 15 -23.70 -8.74 -31.07
CA LEU A 15 -22.83 -9.79 -30.53
C LEU A 15 -21.39 -9.62 -31.03
N GLU A 16 -21.16 -9.32 -32.30
CA GLU A 16 -19.79 -9.14 -32.84
C GLU A 16 -19.07 -7.92 -32.29
N SER A 17 -19.78 -6.83 -32.01
CA SER A 17 -19.20 -5.67 -31.33
C SER A 17 -19.00 -5.84 -29.81
N ARG A 18 -19.54 -6.91 -29.22
CA ARG A 18 -19.42 -7.24 -27.79
C ARG A 18 -18.21 -8.12 -27.47
N LEU A 19 -17.75 -8.96 -28.41
CA LEU A 19 -16.66 -9.92 -28.22
C LEU A 19 -15.33 -9.23 -27.84
N PRO A 20 -14.80 -8.22 -28.57
CA PRO A 20 -13.51 -7.62 -28.22
C PRO A 20 -13.54 -6.84 -26.90
N LEU A 21 -14.64 -6.17 -26.58
CA LEU A 21 -14.79 -5.46 -25.32
C LEU A 21 -14.99 -6.43 -24.14
N GLY A 22 -15.64 -7.56 -24.35
CA GLY A 22 -15.80 -8.63 -23.37
C GLY A 22 -14.47 -9.31 -23.03
N LEU A 23 -13.66 -9.60 -24.05
CA LEU A 23 -12.30 -10.14 -23.88
C LEU A 23 -11.38 -9.17 -23.13
N LEU A 24 -11.42 -7.87 -23.46
CA LEU A 24 -10.62 -6.87 -22.75
C LEU A 24 -11.00 -6.79 -21.26
N LEU A 25 -12.26 -6.98 -20.92
CA LEU A 25 -12.71 -6.98 -19.52
C LEU A 25 -12.27 -8.23 -18.74
N LEU A 26 -11.90 -9.31 -19.41
CA LEU A 26 -11.38 -10.52 -18.76
C LEU A 26 -9.87 -10.42 -18.43
N THR A 27 -9.17 -9.42 -18.97
CA THR A 27 -7.71 -9.26 -18.76
C THR A 27 -7.29 -9.29 -17.30
N PRO A 28 -7.96 -8.62 -16.32
CA PRO A 28 -7.54 -8.68 -14.92
C PRO A 28 -7.71 -10.07 -14.30
N LEU A 29 -8.73 -10.84 -14.72
CA LEU A 29 -8.92 -12.21 -14.23
C LEU A 29 -7.86 -13.16 -14.79
N LEU A 30 -7.54 -13.05 -16.07
CA LEU A 30 -6.47 -13.83 -16.71
C LEU A 30 -5.11 -13.46 -16.10
N PHE A 31 -4.88 -12.18 -15.82
CA PHE A 31 -3.67 -11.72 -15.16
C PHE A 31 -3.54 -12.30 -13.75
N LEU A 32 -4.59 -12.23 -12.93
CA LEU A 32 -4.60 -12.83 -11.59
C LEU A 32 -4.41 -14.35 -11.64
N LEU A 33 -5.02 -15.02 -12.61
CA LEU A 33 -4.81 -16.46 -12.82
C LEU A 33 -3.35 -16.76 -13.13
N ALA A 34 -2.74 -16.04 -14.08
CA ALA A 34 -1.38 -16.31 -14.55
C ALA A 34 -0.30 -15.86 -13.54
N VAL A 35 -0.50 -14.74 -12.82
CA VAL A 35 0.54 -14.13 -11.98
C VAL A 35 0.37 -14.51 -10.50
N VAL A 36 -0.83 -14.91 -10.07
CA VAL A 36 -1.07 -15.27 -8.66
C VAL A 36 -1.47 -16.74 -8.53
N LEU A 37 -2.58 -17.17 -9.15
CA LEU A 37 -3.15 -18.49 -8.86
C LEU A 37 -2.28 -19.63 -9.39
N LEU A 38 -1.79 -19.58 -10.62
CA LEU A 38 -0.91 -20.61 -11.17
C LEU A 38 0.42 -20.71 -10.44
N PRO A 39 1.14 -19.59 -10.17
CA PRO A 39 2.34 -19.61 -9.33
C PRO A 39 2.11 -20.22 -7.95
N LEU A 40 1.04 -19.83 -7.26
CA LEU A 40 0.70 -20.42 -5.97
C LEU A 40 0.37 -21.91 -6.05
N TRP A 41 -0.30 -22.35 -7.11
CA TRP A 41 -0.57 -23.75 -7.37
C TRP A 41 0.71 -24.56 -7.59
N THR A 42 1.68 -24.05 -8.34
CA THR A 42 2.98 -24.72 -8.54
C THR A 42 3.78 -24.81 -7.24
N MET A 43 3.72 -23.79 -6.38
CA MET A 43 4.33 -23.85 -5.05
C MET A 43 3.71 -24.93 -4.17
N LEU A 44 2.37 -25.05 -4.20
CA LEU A 44 1.64 -26.12 -3.50
C LEU A 44 2.10 -27.54 -3.92
N GLN A 45 2.40 -27.72 -5.19
CA GLN A 45 2.88 -29.01 -5.71
C GLN A 45 4.30 -29.38 -5.23
N GLN A 46 5.11 -28.40 -4.82
CA GLN A 46 6.45 -28.64 -4.26
C GLN A 46 6.41 -29.06 -2.79
N THR A 47 5.29 -28.82 -2.09
CA THR A 47 5.15 -29.19 -0.69
C THR A 47 4.70 -30.65 -0.54
N ASN A 48 5.26 -31.34 0.45
CA ASN A 48 4.87 -32.68 0.81
C ASN A 48 4.57 -32.80 2.31
N ALA A 49 3.97 -33.92 2.73
CA ALA A 49 3.58 -34.11 4.12
C ALA A 49 4.78 -34.11 5.10
N ASP A 50 5.93 -34.56 4.64
CA ASP A 50 7.15 -34.58 5.44
C ASP A 50 7.68 -33.16 5.69
N SER A 51 7.61 -32.26 4.70
CA SER A 51 7.99 -30.86 4.86
C SER A 51 7.07 -30.13 5.86
N PHE A 52 5.76 -30.42 5.86
CA PHE A 52 4.85 -29.91 6.89
C PHE A 52 5.22 -30.38 8.27
N ARG A 53 5.54 -31.68 8.40
CA ARG A 53 5.94 -32.24 9.69
C ARG A 53 7.26 -31.64 10.17
N MET A 54 8.26 -31.48 9.30
CA MET A 54 9.55 -30.86 9.61
C MET A 54 9.37 -29.43 10.14
N VAL A 55 8.66 -28.58 9.41
CA VAL A 55 8.38 -27.18 9.82
C VAL A 55 7.65 -27.13 11.15
N TRP A 56 6.67 -28.05 11.39
CA TRP A 56 5.91 -28.06 12.63
C TRP A 56 6.69 -28.62 13.81
N GLN A 57 7.64 -29.50 13.62
CA GLN A 57 8.48 -30.08 14.66
C GLN A 57 9.68 -29.20 15.01
N ASP A 58 10.08 -28.30 14.12
CA ASP A 58 11.18 -27.38 14.34
C ASP A 58 10.78 -26.23 15.27
N ASP A 59 11.44 -26.18 16.44
CA ASP A 59 11.24 -25.14 17.44
C ASP A 59 11.59 -23.74 16.93
N TYR A 60 12.56 -23.64 16.01
CA TYR A 60 12.91 -22.37 15.40
C TYR A 60 11.78 -21.86 14.51
N MET A 61 11.23 -22.70 13.63
CA MET A 61 10.14 -22.35 12.75
C MET A 61 8.87 -21.98 13.51
N ARG A 62 8.55 -22.67 14.61
CA ARG A 62 7.41 -22.30 15.48
C ARG A 62 7.61 -20.92 16.10
N ARG A 63 8.79 -20.63 16.68
CA ARG A 63 9.09 -19.30 17.23
C ARG A 63 9.01 -18.19 16.18
N LEU A 64 9.42 -18.49 14.96
CA LEU A 64 9.32 -17.56 13.83
C LEU A 64 7.86 -17.24 13.46
N LEU A 65 6.98 -18.25 13.43
CA LEU A 65 5.54 -18.09 13.20
C LEU A 65 4.92 -17.24 14.31
N ASP A 66 5.22 -17.57 15.57
CA ASP A 66 4.72 -16.85 16.74
C ASP A 66 5.22 -15.40 16.74
N TRP A 67 6.49 -15.18 16.47
CA TRP A 67 7.07 -13.82 16.40
C TRP A 67 6.45 -13.00 15.28
N THR A 68 6.33 -13.56 14.07
CA THR A 68 5.73 -12.84 12.93
C THR A 68 4.30 -12.41 13.22
N THR A 69 3.52 -13.28 13.86
CA THR A 69 2.15 -12.96 14.26
C THR A 69 2.12 -11.94 15.41
N LEU A 70 2.93 -12.16 16.44
CA LEU A 70 2.98 -11.30 17.62
C LEU A 70 3.39 -9.86 17.26
N GLN A 71 4.46 -9.70 16.46
CA GLN A 71 4.91 -8.36 16.05
C GLN A 71 3.86 -7.62 15.22
N ALA A 72 3.09 -8.33 14.36
CA ALA A 72 2.01 -7.73 13.59
C ALA A 72 0.84 -7.28 14.49
N VAL A 73 0.47 -8.09 15.50
CA VAL A 73 -0.55 -7.74 16.50
C VAL A 73 -0.09 -6.54 17.34
N ILE A 74 1.14 -6.59 17.88
CA ILE A 74 1.68 -5.49 18.69
C ILE A 74 1.75 -4.20 17.86
N SER A 75 2.26 -4.25 16.62
CA SER A 75 2.33 -3.09 15.72
C SER A 75 0.94 -2.51 15.44
N SER A 76 -0.06 -3.37 15.22
CA SER A 76 -1.45 -2.94 15.01
C SER A 76 -2.03 -2.29 16.27
N GLY A 77 -1.76 -2.85 17.44
CA GLY A 77 -2.17 -2.26 18.73
C GLY A 77 -1.50 -0.91 19.00
N LEU A 78 -0.19 -0.80 18.75
CA LEU A 78 0.55 0.45 18.90
C LEU A 78 0.04 1.54 17.95
N THR A 79 -0.17 1.21 16.67
CA THR A 79 -0.71 2.17 15.71
C THR A 79 -2.13 2.60 16.04
N LEU A 80 -2.98 1.70 16.57
CA LEU A 80 -4.30 2.05 17.07
C LEU A 80 -4.24 3.00 18.26
N LEU A 81 -3.42 2.66 19.25
CA LEU A 81 -3.24 3.45 20.46
C LEU A 81 -2.72 4.88 20.17
N LEU A 82 -1.77 4.98 19.25
CA LEU A 82 -1.16 6.26 18.87
C LEU A 82 -1.99 7.02 17.84
N GLY A 83 -2.61 6.31 16.89
CA GLY A 83 -3.32 6.89 15.75
C GLY A 83 -4.67 7.50 16.10
N VAL A 84 -5.43 6.90 17.02
CA VAL A 84 -6.76 7.41 17.42
C VAL A 84 -6.68 8.79 18.07
N PRO A 85 -5.81 9.05 19.09
CA PRO A 85 -5.65 10.39 19.66
C PRO A 85 -5.20 11.44 18.64
N VAL A 86 -4.26 11.08 17.76
CA VAL A 86 -3.80 11.95 16.67
C VAL A 86 -4.94 12.31 15.73
N ALA A 87 -5.71 11.29 15.27
CA ALA A 87 -6.85 11.49 14.39
C ALA A 87 -7.91 12.39 15.03
N TRP A 88 -8.20 12.17 16.32
CA TRP A 88 -9.15 13.00 17.06
C TRP A 88 -8.68 14.45 17.14
N ALA A 89 -7.42 14.70 17.51
CA ALA A 89 -6.86 16.03 17.59
C ALA A 89 -6.90 16.78 16.26
N VAL A 90 -6.48 16.12 15.16
CA VAL A 90 -6.46 16.71 13.82
C VAL A 90 -7.88 16.92 13.26
N THR A 91 -8.85 16.09 13.64
CA THR A 91 -10.25 16.21 13.16
C THR A 91 -11.02 17.28 13.91
N ARG A 92 -10.89 17.32 15.25
CA ARG A 92 -11.75 18.12 16.13
C ARG A 92 -11.19 19.49 16.51
N LEU A 93 -9.87 19.69 16.40
CA LEU A 93 -9.22 20.92 16.82
C LEU A 93 -8.79 21.77 15.61
N GLN A 94 -9.01 23.08 15.74
CA GLN A 94 -8.55 24.08 14.77
C GLN A 94 -7.17 24.59 15.17
N PHE A 95 -6.21 24.52 14.25
CA PHE A 95 -4.86 25.04 14.44
C PHE A 95 -4.23 25.46 13.11
N ALA A 96 -3.24 26.35 13.17
CA ALA A 96 -2.49 26.79 12.01
C ALA A 96 -1.72 25.62 11.39
N GLY A 97 -1.81 25.44 10.07
CA GLY A 97 -1.13 24.33 9.37
C GLY A 97 -1.88 23.00 9.36
N ARG A 98 -3.12 22.92 9.89
CA ARG A 98 -3.92 21.68 9.89
C ARG A 98 -4.02 21.01 8.49
N SER A 99 -4.23 21.79 7.45
CA SER A 99 -4.28 21.28 6.08
C SER A 99 -2.95 20.68 5.61
N TRP A 100 -1.84 21.24 6.02
CA TRP A 100 -0.50 20.71 5.75
C TRP A 100 -0.24 19.41 6.50
N VAL A 101 -0.62 19.31 7.79
CA VAL A 101 -0.50 18.08 8.56
C VAL A 101 -1.29 16.95 7.90
N LEU A 102 -2.53 17.21 7.46
CA LEU A 102 -3.35 16.21 6.75
C LEU A 102 -2.76 15.76 5.41
N ARG A 103 -2.06 16.65 4.69
CA ARG A 103 -1.36 16.30 3.44
C ARG A 103 -0.08 15.51 3.73
N LEU A 104 0.74 15.98 4.66
CA LEU A 104 2.01 15.35 5.02
C LEU A 104 1.82 14.00 5.71
N LEU A 105 0.64 13.74 6.31
CA LEU A 105 0.33 12.45 6.91
C LEU A 105 0.45 11.28 5.92
N MET A 106 0.26 11.52 4.61
CA MET A 106 0.42 10.47 3.60
C MET A 106 1.88 10.22 3.19
N LEU A 107 2.79 11.11 3.57
CA LEU A 107 4.18 11.06 3.15
C LEU A 107 4.88 9.73 3.52
N PRO A 108 4.82 9.23 4.78
CA PRO A 108 5.46 7.97 5.15
C PRO A 108 4.96 6.78 4.34
N PHE A 109 3.67 6.76 4.01
CA PHE A 109 3.07 5.69 3.22
C PHE A 109 3.54 5.67 1.76
N VAL A 110 3.92 6.83 1.23
CA VAL A 110 4.45 7.00 -0.14
C VAL A 110 5.95 6.67 -0.21
N MET A 111 6.64 6.73 0.94
CA MET A 111 8.08 6.47 0.97
C MET A 111 8.41 5.00 0.69
N PRO A 112 9.47 4.73 -0.09
CA PRO A 112 10.00 3.39 -0.23
C PRO A 112 10.34 2.76 1.12
N THR A 113 10.03 1.46 1.28
CA THR A 113 10.29 0.74 2.54
C THR A 113 11.76 0.78 2.93
N LEU A 114 12.64 0.72 1.94
CA LEU A 114 14.09 0.82 2.14
C LEU A 114 14.49 2.19 2.71
N VAL A 115 13.92 3.30 2.18
CA VAL A 115 14.21 4.67 2.66
C VAL A 115 13.86 4.81 4.14
N ALA A 116 12.72 4.29 4.54
CA ALA A 116 12.31 4.32 5.94
C ALA A 116 13.22 3.45 6.83
N GLY A 117 13.52 2.22 6.39
CA GLY A 117 14.43 1.33 7.11
C GLY A 117 15.81 1.96 7.33
N VAL A 118 16.38 2.54 6.27
CA VAL A 118 17.67 3.25 6.34
C VAL A 118 17.58 4.49 7.27
N GLY A 119 16.49 5.25 7.19
CA GLY A 119 16.28 6.39 8.07
C GLY A 119 16.16 6.01 9.55
N ILE A 120 15.54 4.88 9.85
CA ILE A 120 15.43 4.35 11.20
C ILE A 120 16.79 3.84 11.70
N LEU A 121 17.55 3.15 10.85
CA LEU A 121 18.92 2.77 11.17
C LEU A 121 19.83 3.99 11.39
N ALA A 122 19.65 5.07 10.65
CA ALA A 122 20.36 6.32 10.87
C ALA A 122 20.07 6.96 12.23
N LEU A 123 18.86 6.72 12.82
CA LEU A 123 18.49 7.21 14.15
C LEU A 123 18.95 6.27 15.27
N PHE A 124 18.73 4.96 15.12
CA PHE A 124 18.78 3.99 16.22
C PHE A 124 19.66 2.78 15.95
N GLY A 125 20.28 2.67 14.78
CA GLY A 125 21.22 1.59 14.43
C GLY A 125 22.57 1.71 15.12
N ALA A 126 23.55 0.89 14.76
CA ALA A 126 24.91 0.87 15.34
C ALA A 126 25.60 2.24 15.30
N GLN A 127 25.35 3.03 14.27
CA GLN A 127 25.83 4.41 14.13
C GLN A 127 24.75 5.45 14.37
N GLY A 128 23.70 5.11 15.13
CA GLY A 128 22.53 5.95 15.34
C GLY A 128 22.85 7.34 15.88
N ILE A 129 22.10 8.34 15.38
CA ILE A 129 22.23 9.76 15.82
C ILE A 129 21.66 9.95 17.21
N LEU A 130 20.50 9.34 17.50
CA LEU A 130 19.79 9.52 18.79
C LEU A 130 20.19 8.46 19.81
N TRP A 131 20.23 7.20 19.40
CA TRP A 131 20.49 6.09 20.30
C TRP A 131 21.15 4.93 19.53
N ARG A 132 22.09 4.20 20.17
CA ARG A 132 22.88 3.13 19.53
C ARG A 132 22.58 1.74 20.09
N GLY A 133 21.52 1.57 20.85
CA GLY A 133 21.28 0.31 21.58
C GLY A 133 20.09 -0.51 21.07
N TRP A 134 19.45 -0.12 19.97
CA TRP A 134 18.24 -0.82 19.49
C TRP A 134 18.52 -1.86 18.41
N GLU A 135 19.72 -1.90 17.87
CA GLU A 135 20.10 -2.91 16.89
C GLU A 135 20.03 -4.31 17.50
N GLY A 136 19.47 -5.28 16.78
CA GLY A 136 19.23 -6.62 17.32
C GLY A 136 18.08 -6.73 18.34
N THR A 137 17.26 -5.69 18.51
CA THR A 137 16.09 -5.69 19.37
C THR A 137 14.78 -5.60 18.56
N PRO A 138 13.64 -6.10 19.10
CA PRO A 138 12.36 -6.02 18.41
C PRO A 138 11.85 -4.58 18.21
N TRP A 139 12.35 -3.62 19.02
CA TRP A 139 11.90 -2.23 19.00
C TRP A 139 12.15 -1.53 17.68
N LEU A 140 13.24 -1.89 17.00
CA LEU A 140 13.60 -1.30 15.72
C LEU A 140 12.57 -1.64 14.65
N LEU A 141 12.17 -2.92 14.57
CA LEU A 141 11.14 -3.39 13.63
C LEU A 141 9.76 -2.82 13.99
N LEU A 142 9.39 -2.81 15.28
CA LEU A 142 8.11 -2.25 15.74
C LEU A 142 8.00 -0.75 15.43
N TYR A 143 9.09 0.01 15.61
CA TYR A 143 9.12 1.42 15.23
C TYR A 143 8.94 1.61 13.72
N GLY A 144 9.60 0.79 12.90
CA GLY A 144 9.44 0.81 11.44
C GLY A 144 8.00 0.52 11.02
N ASN A 145 7.37 -0.45 11.64
CA ASN A 145 5.96 -0.76 11.42
C ASN A 145 5.04 0.40 11.81
N VAL A 146 5.31 1.07 12.94
CA VAL A 146 4.55 2.27 13.36
C VAL A 146 4.75 3.41 12.36
N PHE A 147 5.99 3.65 11.89
CA PHE A 147 6.28 4.68 10.89
C PHE A 147 5.35 4.58 9.66
N PHE A 148 5.22 3.38 9.07
CA PHE A 148 4.40 3.17 7.87
C PHE A 148 2.90 3.16 8.15
N ASN A 149 2.50 2.55 9.26
CA ASN A 149 1.11 2.21 9.49
C ASN A 149 0.35 3.24 10.34
N LEU A 150 1.06 4.12 11.05
CA LEU A 150 0.41 5.21 11.79
C LEU A 150 -0.45 6.10 10.88
N PRO A 151 0.01 6.54 9.69
CA PRO A 151 -0.83 7.28 8.75
C PRO A 151 -2.09 6.53 8.30
N VAL A 152 -1.98 5.22 8.08
CA VAL A 152 -3.11 4.37 7.67
C VAL A 152 -4.17 4.35 8.78
N MET A 153 -3.75 4.15 10.03
CA MET A 153 -4.65 4.13 11.19
C MET A 153 -5.27 5.51 11.46
N VAL A 154 -4.47 6.58 11.40
CA VAL A 154 -4.97 7.96 11.55
C VAL A 154 -6.01 8.27 10.49
N ARG A 155 -5.80 7.83 9.24
CA ARG A 155 -6.76 8.01 8.15
C ARG A 155 -8.05 7.22 8.39
N ALA A 156 -7.97 5.98 8.83
CA ALA A 156 -9.13 5.16 9.16
C ALA A 156 -9.96 5.80 10.29
N ALA A 157 -9.29 6.23 11.37
CA ALA A 157 -9.92 6.92 12.49
C ALA A 157 -10.53 8.27 12.06
N TYR A 158 -9.82 9.05 11.23
CA TYR A 158 -10.32 10.31 10.66
C TYR A 158 -11.61 10.08 9.86
N GLN A 159 -11.64 9.07 9.00
CA GLN A 159 -12.83 8.73 8.21
C GLN A 159 -14.00 8.34 9.12
N GLY A 160 -13.75 7.53 10.16
CA GLY A 160 -14.75 7.18 11.16
C GLY A 160 -15.31 8.41 11.90
N LEU A 161 -14.46 9.33 12.34
CA LEU A 161 -14.86 10.59 12.99
C LEU A 161 -15.67 11.49 12.06
N CYS A 162 -15.39 11.49 10.77
CA CYS A 162 -16.14 12.25 9.76
C CYS A 162 -17.56 11.71 9.53
N GLN A 163 -17.84 10.46 9.87
CA GLN A 163 -19.18 9.86 9.77
C GLN A 163 -20.05 10.11 11.02
N VAL A 164 -19.52 10.73 12.06
CA VAL A 164 -20.28 11.09 13.27
C VAL A 164 -21.10 12.35 13.03
N PRO A 165 -22.47 12.29 13.05
CA PRO A 165 -23.31 13.46 12.83
C PRO A 165 -23.13 14.50 13.93
N ALA A 166 -22.98 15.78 13.54
CA ALA A 166 -22.88 16.89 14.48
C ALA A 166 -24.08 16.96 15.44
N THR A 167 -25.29 16.63 14.94
CA THR A 167 -26.53 16.60 15.74
C THR A 167 -26.44 15.66 16.93
N ARG A 168 -25.83 14.48 16.79
CA ARG A 168 -25.64 13.54 17.92
C ARG A 168 -24.68 14.09 18.98
N LEU A 169 -23.63 14.78 18.53
CA LEU A 169 -22.66 15.40 19.45
C LEU A 169 -23.26 16.58 20.20
N TYR A 170 -24.07 17.40 19.53
CA TYR A 170 -24.79 18.50 20.16
C TYR A 170 -25.84 17.97 21.16
N ALA A 171 -26.61 16.92 20.81
CA ALA A 171 -27.56 16.31 21.71
C ALA A 171 -26.88 15.75 22.98
N ALA A 172 -25.74 15.08 22.84
CA ALA A 172 -24.96 14.62 23.97
C ALA A 172 -24.43 15.79 24.83
N GLN A 173 -24.07 16.92 24.20
CA GLN A 173 -23.61 18.12 24.89
C GLN A 173 -24.74 18.81 25.67
N THR A 174 -25.95 18.89 25.12
CA THR A 174 -27.12 19.44 25.84
C THR A 174 -27.53 18.58 27.04
N LEU A 175 -27.23 17.27 27.01
CA LEU A 175 -27.39 16.37 28.15
C LEU A 175 -26.24 16.45 29.17
N GLY A 176 -25.30 17.40 29.03
CA GLY A 176 -24.20 17.61 29.95
C GLY A 176 -22.98 16.68 29.76
N ALA A 177 -22.94 15.89 28.68
CA ALA A 177 -21.81 14.98 28.44
C ALA A 177 -20.51 15.73 28.19
N GLY A 178 -19.48 15.45 29.01
CA GLY A 178 -18.14 15.95 28.84
C GLY A 178 -17.45 15.42 27.57
N VAL A 179 -16.30 15.98 27.21
CA VAL A 179 -15.55 15.58 25.98
C VAL A 179 -15.25 14.08 25.96
N TRP A 180 -14.81 13.52 27.08
CA TRP A 180 -14.47 12.10 27.21
C TRP A 180 -15.70 11.19 27.09
N GLN A 181 -16.82 11.58 27.71
CA GLN A 181 -18.08 10.83 27.60
C GLN A 181 -18.61 10.85 26.15
N ARG A 182 -18.56 11.99 25.47
CA ARG A 182 -18.92 12.10 24.04
C ARG A 182 -18.04 11.21 23.17
N PHE A 183 -16.74 11.19 23.44
CA PHE A 183 -15.84 10.31 22.70
C PHE A 183 -16.20 8.84 22.90
N ILE A 184 -16.31 8.35 24.14
CA ILE A 184 -16.57 6.92 24.42
C ILE A 184 -17.96 6.50 23.99
N CYS A 185 -19.01 7.29 24.31
CA CYS A 185 -20.39 6.88 24.12
C CYS A 185 -20.96 7.19 22.73
N VAL A 186 -20.39 8.16 21.99
CA VAL A 186 -20.92 8.61 20.70
C VAL A 186 -19.94 8.39 19.55
N GLU A 187 -18.69 8.88 19.68
CA GLU A 187 -17.73 8.84 18.59
C GLU A 187 -17.14 7.45 18.41
N LEU A 188 -16.61 6.85 19.45
CA LEU A 188 -15.93 5.55 19.41
C LEU A 188 -16.80 4.42 18.86
N PRO A 189 -18.09 4.23 19.27
CA PRO A 189 -18.93 3.18 18.70
C PRO A 189 -19.15 3.32 17.19
N GLN A 190 -19.23 4.56 16.69
CA GLN A 190 -19.37 4.81 15.24
C GLN A 190 -18.06 4.66 14.47
N MET A 191 -16.93 4.86 15.14
CA MET A 191 -15.60 4.64 14.55
C MET A 191 -15.21 3.17 14.48
N LEU A 192 -15.78 2.29 15.34
CA LEU A 192 -15.36 0.90 15.47
C LEU A 192 -15.22 0.15 14.14
N PRO A 193 -16.15 0.21 13.18
CA PRO A 193 -15.99 -0.48 11.91
C PRO A 193 -14.77 0.03 11.11
N TRP A 194 -14.53 1.34 11.15
CA TRP A 194 -13.38 1.96 10.47
C TRP A 194 -12.07 1.61 11.14
N LEU A 195 -12.04 1.61 12.48
CA LEU A 195 -10.87 1.21 13.26
C LEU A 195 -10.55 -0.27 13.06
N ALA A 196 -11.56 -1.13 13.09
CA ALA A 196 -11.38 -2.56 12.86
C ALA A 196 -10.84 -2.84 11.46
N GLY A 197 -11.38 -2.16 10.42
CA GLY A 197 -10.82 -2.22 9.08
C GLY A 197 -9.37 -1.71 9.02
N GLY A 198 -9.07 -0.61 9.72
CA GLY A 198 -7.72 -0.08 9.85
C GLY A 198 -6.75 -1.06 10.49
N VAL A 199 -7.15 -1.69 11.61
CA VAL A 199 -6.35 -2.71 12.32
C VAL A 199 -6.05 -3.91 11.40
N CYS A 200 -7.06 -4.42 10.68
CA CYS A 200 -6.85 -5.52 9.73
C CYS A 200 -5.85 -5.16 8.63
N MET A 201 -5.93 -3.93 8.07
CA MET A 201 -4.99 -3.48 7.04
C MET A 201 -3.57 -3.34 7.60
N VAL A 202 -3.42 -2.75 8.79
CA VAL A 202 -2.13 -2.63 9.47
C VAL A 202 -1.55 -4.00 9.78
N PHE A 203 -2.36 -4.93 10.27
CA PHE A 203 -1.94 -6.32 10.50
C PHE A 203 -1.39 -6.95 9.22
N LEU A 204 -2.13 -6.85 8.11
CA LEU A 204 -1.69 -7.39 6.81
C LEU A 204 -0.35 -6.79 6.36
N TYR A 205 -0.19 -5.47 6.45
CA TYR A 205 1.06 -4.82 6.07
C TYR A 205 2.24 -5.18 6.97
N CYS A 206 2.02 -5.35 8.28
CA CYS A 206 3.07 -5.76 9.21
C CYS A 206 3.41 -7.26 9.08
N PHE A 207 2.42 -8.11 8.80
CA PHE A 207 2.61 -9.55 8.66
C PHE A 207 3.36 -9.90 7.37
N SER A 208 3.00 -9.26 6.25
CA SER A 208 3.64 -9.47 4.93
C SER A 208 4.79 -8.50 4.63
N GLY A 209 5.29 -7.80 5.64
CA GLY A 209 6.34 -6.81 5.49
C GLY A 209 7.73 -7.44 5.32
N PHE A 210 8.28 -7.43 4.09
CA PHE A 210 9.62 -7.96 3.81
C PHE A 210 10.75 -6.95 4.05
N GLY A 211 10.70 -5.80 3.35
CA GLY A 211 11.84 -4.88 3.28
C GLY A 211 12.25 -4.29 4.64
N LEU A 212 11.27 -3.97 5.50
CA LEU A 212 11.56 -3.52 6.86
C LEU A 212 12.12 -4.63 7.73
N ALA A 213 11.54 -5.83 7.66
CA ALA A 213 11.99 -6.96 8.46
C ALA A 213 13.41 -7.41 8.08
N LEU A 214 13.76 -7.35 6.78
CA LEU A 214 15.10 -7.65 6.30
C LEU A 214 16.15 -6.67 6.84
N LEU A 215 15.81 -5.37 6.90
CA LEU A 215 16.74 -4.33 7.35
C LEU A 215 16.80 -4.17 8.87
N LEU A 216 15.66 -4.30 9.55
CA LEU A 216 15.49 -3.94 10.96
C LEU A 216 15.36 -5.14 11.90
N GLY A 217 15.05 -6.34 11.38
CA GLY A 217 14.84 -7.54 12.19
C GLY A 217 16.13 -8.12 12.79
N GLY A 218 17.28 -7.83 12.19
CA GLY A 218 18.53 -8.44 12.60
C GLY A 218 18.49 -9.98 12.48
N GLU A 219 19.33 -10.69 13.24
CA GLU A 219 19.42 -12.15 13.19
C GLU A 219 18.29 -12.85 13.97
N HIS A 220 17.73 -12.19 15.00
CA HIS A 220 16.82 -12.84 15.95
C HIS A 220 15.33 -12.50 15.75
N TYR A 221 15.03 -11.39 15.07
CA TYR A 221 13.66 -10.87 14.92
C TYR A 221 13.23 -10.78 13.46
N ILE A 222 13.74 -11.69 12.62
CA ILE A 222 13.29 -11.84 11.24
C ILE A 222 11.85 -12.33 11.20
N THR A 223 11.17 -12.06 10.07
CA THR A 223 9.79 -12.50 9.84
C THR A 223 9.74 -13.67 8.86
N LEU A 224 8.56 -14.30 8.72
CA LEU A 224 8.32 -15.38 7.76
C LEU A 224 8.78 -15.02 6.34
N GLU A 225 8.52 -13.79 5.91
CA GLU A 225 8.90 -13.32 4.57
C GLU A 225 10.43 -13.32 4.36
N VAL A 226 11.17 -12.94 5.38
CA VAL A 226 12.64 -12.96 5.33
C VAL A 226 13.15 -14.40 5.36
N GLN A 227 12.54 -15.29 6.16
CA GLN A 227 12.92 -16.70 6.19
C GLN A 227 12.62 -17.40 4.85
N ILE A 228 11.47 -17.12 4.23
CA ILE A 228 11.15 -17.61 2.88
C ILE A 228 12.26 -17.20 1.91
N TYR A 229 12.68 -15.92 1.97
CA TYR A 229 13.80 -15.45 1.14
C TYR A 229 15.10 -16.21 1.42
N GLN A 230 15.46 -16.44 2.67
CA GLN A 230 16.68 -17.15 3.05
C GLN A 230 16.67 -18.60 2.57
N LEU A 231 15.57 -19.33 2.79
CA LEU A 231 15.39 -20.71 2.31
C LEU A 231 15.55 -20.82 0.79
N ILE A 232 15.04 -19.85 0.03
CA ILE A 232 15.10 -19.88 -1.43
C ILE A 232 16.47 -19.44 -1.94
N ALA A 233 16.99 -18.30 -1.43
CA ALA A 233 18.18 -17.66 -1.99
C ALA A 233 19.50 -18.30 -1.54
N TYR A 234 19.54 -18.88 -0.34
CA TYR A 234 20.76 -19.40 0.27
C TYR A 234 20.71 -20.91 0.52
N GLU A 235 19.59 -21.43 1.02
CA GLU A 235 19.49 -22.84 1.41
C GLU A 235 18.95 -23.74 0.28
N LEU A 236 18.30 -23.14 -0.73
CA LEU A 236 17.66 -23.83 -1.87
C LEU A 236 16.62 -24.88 -1.45
N ASP A 237 16.04 -24.74 -0.24
CA ASP A 237 14.97 -25.62 0.25
C ASP A 237 13.60 -25.08 -0.15
N MET A 238 13.18 -25.46 -1.38
CA MET A 238 11.90 -25.06 -1.96
C MET A 238 10.71 -25.66 -1.23
N ALA A 239 10.87 -26.83 -0.61
CA ALA A 239 9.79 -27.54 0.05
C ALA A 239 9.39 -26.89 1.37
N GLN A 240 10.36 -26.53 2.21
CA GLN A 240 10.10 -25.77 3.43
C GLN A 240 9.62 -24.36 3.13
N ALA A 241 10.24 -23.67 2.17
CA ALA A 241 9.78 -22.36 1.72
C ALA A 241 8.30 -22.39 1.29
N GLY A 242 7.88 -23.43 0.55
CA GLY A 242 6.50 -23.64 0.13
C GLY A 242 5.53 -23.76 1.31
N VAL A 243 5.89 -24.50 2.38
CA VAL A 243 5.07 -24.62 3.60
C VAL A 243 4.89 -23.25 4.27
N LEU A 244 5.96 -22.46 4.41
CA LEU A 244 5.89 -21.12 5.01
C LEU A 244 5.04 -20.17 4.17
N VAL A 245 5.14 -20.24 2.85
CA VAL A 245 4.26 -19.48 1.94
C VAL A 245 2.80 -19.83 2.15
N LEU A 246 2.47 -21.12 2.26
CA LEU A 246 1.09 -21.55 2.53
C LEU A 246 0.57 -21.00 3.85
N TRP A 247 1.41 -21.02 4.87
CA TRP A 247 1.06 -20.43 6.16
C TRP A 247 0.81 -18.93 6.08
N THR A 248 1.69 -18.22 5.38
CA THR A 248 1.53 -16.78 5.13
C THR A 248 0.21 -16.50 4.39
N LEU A 249 -0.07 -17.26 3.33
CA LEU A 249 -1.31 -17.11 2.56
C LEU A 249 -2.55 -17.43 3.39
N ALA A 250 -2.53 -18.49 4.19
CA ALA A 250 -3.67 -18.84 5.03
C ALA A 250 -3.98 -17.72 6.04
N THR A 251 -2.94 -17.19 6.71
CA THR A 251 -3.10 -16.11 7.68
C THR A 251 -3.59 -14.82 7.04
N THR A 252 -2.99 -14.41 5.92
CA THR A 252 -3.38 -13.19 5.20
C THR A 252 -4.77 -13.33 4.57
N PHE A 253 -5.15 -14.52 4.11
CA PHE A 253 -6.48 -14.80 3.58
C PHE A 253 -7.56 -14.69 4.68
N VAL A 254 -7.32 -15.24 5.86
CA VAL A 254 -8.22 -15.09 7.02
C VAL A 254 -8.38 -13.62 7.40
N ALA A 255 -7.27 -12.88 7.53
CA ALA A 255 -7.31 -11.46 7.83
C ALA A 255 -8.03 -10.65 6.73
N GLY A 256 -7.84 -11.02 5.46
CA GLY A 256 -8.54 -10.42 4.32
C GLY A 256 -10.04 -10.68 4.30
N ILE A 257 -10.49 -11.89 4.66
CA ILE A 257 -11.93 -12.19 4.84
C ILE A 257 -12.52 -11.32 5.96
N VAL A 258 -11.84 -11.23 7.10
CA VAL A 258 -12.26 -10.38 8.22
C VAL A 258 -12.38 -8.93 7.75
N TYR A 259 -11.38 -8.41 7.04
CA TYR A 259 -11.42 -7.08 6.46
C TYR A 259 -12.60 -6.90 5.49
N ALA A 260 -12.85 -7.85 4.59
CA ALA A 260 -13.95 -7.80 3.64
C ALA A 260 -15.33 -7.81 4.34
N CYS A 261 -15.46 -8.57 5.42
CA CYS A 261 -16.67 -8.56 6.24
C CYS A 261 -16.87 -7.20 6.94
N LEU A 262 -15.81 -6.63 7.51
CA LEU A 262 -15.87 -5.34 8.20
C LEU A 262 -16.10 -4.17 7.23
N SER A 263 -15.56 -4.23 6.03
CA SER A 263 -15.71 -3.18 5.02
C SER A 263 -17.16 -2.93 4.58
N LYS A 264 -18.04 -3.93 4.75
CA LYS A 264 -19.49 -3.76 4.50
C LYS A 264 -20.13 -2.75 5.44
N TYR A 265 -19.61 -2.63 6.66
CA TYR A 265 -20.11 -1.68 7.67
C TYR A 265 -19.50 -0.28 7.54
N THR A 266 -18.45 -0.12 6.72
CA THR A 266 -17.80 1.16 6.43
C THR A 266 -18.31 1.82 5.15
N ALA A 267 -19.33 1.25 4.49
CA ALA A 267 -19.97 1.85 3.35
C ALA A 267 -20.50 3.25 3.72
N GLN A 268 -20.12 4.27 2.95
CA GLN A 268 -20.51 5.66 3.19
C GLN A 268 -22.02 5.77 3.06
N THR A 269 -22.70 5.91 4.17
CA THR A 269 -24.09 6.35 4.21
C THR A 269 -24.10 7.87 4.08
N ALA A 270 -24.94 8.40 3.23
CA ALA A 270 -25.33 9.80 2.98
C ALA A 270 -24.39 10.93 3.51
N LEU A 271 -24.42 12.09 2.88
CA LEU A 271 -23.71 13.31 3.31
C LEU A 271 -24.03 13.63 4.77
N VAL A 272 -23.08 13.30 5.66
CA VAL A 272 -23.19 13.60 7.10
C VAL A 272 -22.64 15.00 7.34
N GLN A 273 -23.42 15.84 7.99
CA GLN A 273 -22.94 17.14 8.45
C GLN A 273 -21.96 16.94 9.62
N MET A 274 -20.68 17.14 9.34
CA MET A 274 -19.60 17.00 10.32
C MET A 274 -19.58 18.15 11.32
N LEU A 275 -19.12 17.86 12.55
CA LEU A 275 -18.81 18.91 13.52
C LEU A 275 -17.62 19.75 13.02
N PRO A 276 -17.76 21.08 12.89
CA PRO A 276 -16.63 21.93 12.51
C PRO A 276 -15.53 21.89 13.56
N PRO A 277 -14.26 22.02 13.16
CA PRO A 277 -13.14 22.06 14.10
C PRO A 277 -13.28 23.22 15.07
N GLN A 278 -13.01 22.95 16.35
CA GLN A 278 -13.16 23.94 17.44
C GLN A 278 -11.80 24.50 17.85
N ILE A 279 -11.80 25.74 18.32
CA ILE A 279 -10.60 26.37 18.92
C ILE A 279 -10.23 25.58 20.18
N PRO A 280 -8.98 25.08 20.31
CA PRO A 280 -8.59 24.25 21.42
C PRO A 280 -8.49 25.02 22.74
N THR A 281 -9.02 24.43 23.81
CA THR A 281 -8.79 24.90 25.21
C THR A 281 -7.33 24.69 25.62
N ALA A 282 -6.89 25.24 26.73
CA ALA A 282 -5.49 25.12 27.21
C ALA A 282 -5.06 23.63 27.35
N ARG A 283 -5.91 22.77 27.91
CA ARG A 283 -5.65 21.32 28.03
C ARG A 283 -5.60 20.62 26.66
N GLN A 284 -6.47 21.01 25.75
CA GLN A 284 -6.49 20.46 24.38
C GLN A 284 -5.29 20.91 23.55
N LYS A 285 -4.73 22.12 23.81
CA LYS A 285 -3.47 22.57 23.19
C LYS A 285 -2.30 21.66 23.56
N LEU A 286 -2.22 21.22 24.82
CA LEU A 286 -1.19 20.26 25.24
C LEU A 286 -1.36 18.91 24.52
N GLY A 287 -2.59 18.39 24.47
CA GLY A 287 -2.89 17.15 23.71
C GLY A 287 -2.57 17.26 22.22
N LEU A 288 -2.88 18.41 21.61
CA LEU A 288 -2.53 18.69 20.21
C LEU A 288 -1.01 18.74 20.01
N LEU A 289 -0.28 19.41 20.91
CA LEU A 289 1.18 19.47 20.87
C LEU A 289 1.79 18.07 20.94
N LEU A 290 1.33 17.22 21.88
CA LEU A 290 1.79 15.85 22.02
C LEU A 290 1.48 15.02 20.77
N ALA A 291 0.30 15.17 20.15
CA ALA A 291 -0.07 14.51 18.91
C ALA A 291 0.83 14.94 17.73
N LEU A 292 1.15 16.23 17.63
CA LEU A 292 2.05 16.75 16.60
C LEU A 292 3.51 16.30 16.81
N LEU A 293 3.99 16.28 18.06
CA LEU A 293 5.33 15.77 18.40
C LEU A 293 5.43 14.27 18.10
N LEU A 294 4.37 13.50 18.35
CA LEU A 294 4.31 12.09 18.02
C LEU A 294 4.37 11.87 16.50
N LEU A 295 3.61 12.64 15.71
CA LEU A 295 3.68 12.59 14.25
C LEU A 295 5.08 12.99 13.76
N LEU A 296 5.68 14.02 14.31
CA LEU A 296 7.04 14.44 13.98
C LEU A 296 8.04 13.32 14.28
N GLY A 297 8.01 12.77 15.49
CA GLY A 297 8.89 11.69 15.92
C GLY A 297 8.72 10.42 15.10
N CYS A 298 7.48 9.96 14.91
CA CYS A 298 7.22 8.69 14.22
C CYS A 298 7.32 8.80 12.69
N CYS A 299 6.93 9.91 12.07
CA CYS A 299 6.76 9.99 10.62
C CYS A 299 7.78 10.87 9.90
N VAL A 300 8.35 11.88 10.57
CA VAL A 300 9.23 12.86 9.89
C VAL A 300 10.69 12.65 10.27
N LEU A 301 10.94 12.33 11.52
CA LEU A 301 12.31 12.26 12.06
C LEU A 301 13.22 11.24 11.31
N PRO A 302 12.77 10.03 10.93
CA PRO A 302 13.59 9.12 10.13
C PRO A 302 13.98 9.71 8.77
N LEU A 303 13.07 10.43 8.11
CA LEU A 303 13.34 11.06 6.81
C LEU A 303 14.35 12.21 6.94
N LEU A 304 14.24 13.01 8.01
CA LEU A 304 15.23 14.05 8.32
C LEU A 304 16.61 13.45 8.63
N ALA A 305 16.66 12.28 9.28
CA ALA A 305 17.91 11.60 9.58
C ALA A 305 18.66 11.17 8.32
N VAL A 306 17.93 10.67 7.29
CA VAL A 306 18.53 10.39 5.97
C VAL A 306 19.16 11.64 5.39
N GLY A 307 18.40 12.75 5.36
CA GLY A 307 18.91 14.03 4.85
C GLY A 307 20.15 14.51 5.60
N TRP A 308 20.11 14.46 6.92
CA TRP A 308 21.23 14.86 7.77
C TRP A 308 22.49 14.01 7.53
N ARG A 309 22.34 12.68 7.47
CA ARG A 309 23.45 11.77 7.19
C ARG A 309 24.01 11.98 5.80
N ALA A 310 23.16 12.17 4.79
CA ALA A 310 23.61 12.44 3.44
C ALA A 310 24.41 13.75 3.34
N VAL A 311 24.01 14.80 4.07
CA VAL A 311 24.78 16.06 4.12
C VAL A 311 26.19 15.83 4.71
N LEU A 312 26.31 14.93 5.69
CA LEU A 312 27.61 14.62 6.33
C LEU A 312 28.45 13.63 5.54
N ALA A 313 27.96 13.07 4.43
CA ALA A 313 28.63 12.03 3.65
C ALA A 313 29.87 12.51 2.86
N GLY A 314 30.13 13.82 2.81
CA GLY A 314 31.37 14.39 2.24
C GLY A 314 31.64 13.95 0.79
N SER A 315 32.78 13.27 0.56
CA SER A 315 33.18 12.79 -0.78
C SER A 315 32.29 11.70 -1.36
N SER A 316 31.50 11.00 -0.55
CA SER A 316 30.61 9.93 -1.02
C SER A 316 29.49 10.44 -1.94
N TRP A 317 29.28 11.76 -2.04
CA TRP A 317 28.40 12.37 -3.05
C TRP A 317 28.85 12.09 -4.50
N LEU A 318 30.14 11.73 -4.70
CA LEU A 318 30.65 11.33 -6.02
C LEU A 318 29.95 10.07 -6.56
N VAL A 319 29.29 9.26 -5.73
CA VAL A 319 28.46 8.13 -6.16
C VAL A 319 27.39 8.56 -7.18
N LEU A 320 26.90 9.81 -7.12
CA LEU A 320 25.93 10.32 -8.09
C LEU A 320 26.50 10.51 -9.51
N LEU A 321 27.83 10.54 -9.65
CA LEU A 321 28.50 10.65 -10.95
C LEU A 321 28.83 9.28 -11.55
N GLU A 322 28.68 8.21 -10.79
CA GLU A 322 28.97 6.85 -11.25
C GLU A 322 27.92 6.39 -12.28
N SER A 323 28.38 5.69 -13.33
CA SER A 323 27.50 5.12 -14.36
C SER A 323 26.50 4.11 -13.80
N THR A 324 26.91 3.36 -12.76
CA THR A 324 26.04 2.41 -12.03
C THR A 324 24.82 3.08 -11.41
N THR A 325 24.98 4.26 -10.82
CA THR A 325 23.88 5.06 -10.25
C THR A 325 22.88 5.51 -11.32
N TRP A 326 23.38 5.99 -12.45
CA TRP A 326 22.52 6.41 -13.56
C TRP A 326 21.78 5.26 -14.22
N LEU A 327 22.44 4.10 -14.38
CA LEU A 327 21.78 2.89 -14.86
C LEU A 327 20.68 2.43 -13.89
N ALA A 328 20.96 2.43 -12.59
CA ALA A 328 20.00 2.08 -11.55
C ALA A 328 18.80 3.05 -11.53
N LEU A 329 19.04 4.35 -11.69
CA LEU A 329 18.00 5.36 -11.79
C LEU A 329 17.12 5.15 -13.04
N LEU A 330 17.75 4.96 -14.21
CA LEU A 330 17.05 4.69 -15.45
C LEU A 330 16.22 3.40 -15.39
N ASN A 331 16.77 2.34 -14.82
CA ASN A 331 16.05 1.09 -14.61
C ASN A 331 14.84 1.29 -13.69
N THR A 332 15.00 2.00 -12.57
CA THR A 332 13.90 2.32 -11.65
C THR A 332 12.77 3.06 -12.37
N LEU A 333 13.09 4.09 -13.15
CA LEU A 333 12.09 4.86 -13.90
C LEU A 333 11.45 4.04 -15.03
N ARG A 334 12.25 3.28 -15.79
CA ARG A 334 11.79 2.44 -16.90
C ARG A 334 10.84 1.35 -16.40
N PHE A 335 11.20 0.62 -15.35
CA PHE A 335 10.37 -0.46 -14.82
C PHE A 335 9.09 0.08 -14.19
N THR A 336 9.19 1.20 -13.47
CA THR A 336 8.01 1.91 -12.95
C THR A 336 7.07 2.31 -14.09
N LEU A 337 7.57 2.92 -15.16
CA LEU A 337 6.74 3.36 -16.28
C LEU A 337 6.05 2.17 -16.98
N MET A 338 6.79 1.10 -17.27
CA MET A 338 6.23 -0.11 -17.88
C MET A 338 5.15 -0.75 -17.00
N ALA A 339 5.41 -0.87 -15.70
CA ALA A 339 4.46 -1.40 -14.74
C ALA A 339 3.22 -0.51 -14.61
N MET A 340 3.38 0.81 -14.66
CA MET A 340 2.26 1.77 -14.59
C MET A 340 1.32 1.68 -15.78
N VAL A 341 1.85 1.47 -16.99
CA VAL A 341 1.01 1.27 -18.19
C VAL A 341 0.16 0.01 -18.01
N LEU A 342 0.77 -1.09 -17.57
CA LEU A 342 0.05 -2.35 -17.32
C LEU A 342 -0.93 -2.21 -16.14
N ALA A 343 -0.53 -1.58 -15.05
CA ALA A 343 -1.37 -1.36 -13.86
C ALA A 343 -2.59 -0.46 -14.16
N LEU A 344 -2.43 0.55 -15.03
CA LEU A 344 -3.53 1.41 -15.46
C LEU A 344 -4.56 0.62 -16.28
N LEU A 345 -4.10 -0.20 -17.21
CA LEU A 345 -4.96 -1.08 -18.00
C LEU A 345 -5.72 -2.06 -17.09
N LEU A 346 -5.00 -2.78 -16.23
CA LEU A 346 -5.59 -3.75 -15.30
C LEU A 346 -6.53 -3.09 -14.30
N GLY A 347 -6.14 -1.95 -13.74
CA GLY A 347 -6.93 -1.25 -12.74
C GLY A 347 -8.26 -0.72 -13.29
N PHE A 348 -8.24 -0.16 -14.50
CA PHE A 348 -9.45 0.33 -15.15
C PHE A 348 -10.36 -0.82 -15.59
N THR A 349 -9.81 -1.86 -16.24
CA THR A 349 -10.59 -3.03 -16.70
C THR A 349 -11.16 -3.82 -15.53
N HIS A 350 -10.43 -3.94 -14.41
CA HIS A 350 -10.92 -4.56 -13.18
C HIS A 350 -12.09 -3.75 -12.59
N ALA A 351 -11.97 -2.43 -12.47
CA ALA A 351 -13.05 -1.58 -11.98
C ALA A 351 -14.29 -1.67 -12.89
N ALA A 352 -14.10 -1.68 -14.21
CA ALA A 352 -15.20 -1.81 -15.17
C ALA A 352 -15.89 -3.19 -15.10
N LEU A 353 -15.14 -4.26 -14.85
CA LEU A 353 -15.67 -5.61 -14.66
C LEU A 353 -16.40 -5.71 -13.30
N ALA A 354 -15.87 -5.12 -12.25
CA ALA A 354 -16.45 -5.09 -10.90
C ALA A 354 -17.80 -4.33 -10.85
N GLN A 355 -18.04 -3.38 -11.77
CA GLN A 355 -19.34 -2.74 -11.95
C GLN A 355 -20.41 -3.70 -12.54
N ARG A 356 -19.97 -4.78 -13.18
CA ARG A 356 -20.89 -5.77 -13.78
C ARG A 356 -21.04 -7.02 -12.92
N LEU A 357 -19.97 -7.43 -12.24
CA LEU A 357 -19.89 -8.68 -11.48
C LEU A 357 -19.47 -8.37 -10.05
N ALA A 358 -20.41 -8.44 -9.12
CA ALA A 358 -20.20 -8.06 -7.71
C ALA A 358 -19.07 -8.87 -7.03
N TRP A 359 -18.90 -10.14 -7.38
CA TRP A 359 -17.84 -10.98 -6.81
C TRP A 359 -16.43 -10.53 -7.23
N VAL A 360 -16.27 -9.93 -8.42
CA VAL A 360 -14.98 -9.38 -8.90
C VAL A 360 -14.51 -8.23 -8.01
N ARG A 361 -15.43 -7.48 -7.42
CA ARG A 361 -15.11 -6.41 -6.47
C ARG A 361 -14.29 -6.91 -5.28
N SER A 362 -14.58 -8.11 -4.80
CA SER A 362 -13.83 -8.72 -3.69
C SER A 362 -12.39 -9.06 -4.11
N LEU A 363 -12.15 -9.40 -5.37
CA LEU A 363 -10.82 -9.70 -5.87
C LEU A 363 -9.88 -8.49 -5.94
N THR A 364 -10.40 -7.26 -5.81
CA THR A 364 -9.55 -6.06 -5.75
C THR A 364 -8.55 -6.10 -4.58
N PHE A 365 -8.89 -6.82 -3.52
CA PHE A 365 -8.05 -6.95 -2.33
C PHE A 365 -7.08 -8.14 -2.39
N LEU A 366 -7.26 -9.07 -3.33
CA LEU A 366 -6.43 -10.28 -3.44
C LEU A 366 -4.92 -9.96 -3.54
N PRO A 367 -4.47 -8.97 -4.34
CA PRO A 367 -3.05 -8.65 -4.43
C PRO A 367 -2.43 -8.11 -3.12
N PHE A 368 -3.24 -7.52 -2.24
CA PHE A 368 -2.76 -7.07 -0.93
C PHE A 368 -2.59 -8.22 0.08
N MET A 369 -3.20 -9.38 -0.20
CA MET A 369 -3.08 -10.57 0.63
C MET A 369 -1.87 -11.42 0.27
N VAL A 370 -1.29 -11.20 -0.92
CA VAL A 370 -0.16 -11.98 -1.42
C VAL A 370 1.10 -11.14 -1.34
N SER A 371 2.12 -11.67 -0.68
CA SER A 371 3.41 -10.99 -0.53
C SER A 371 4.15 -10.90 -1.87
N PRO A 372 4.90 -9.80 -2.11
CA PRO A 372 5.79 -9.68 -3.26
C PRO A 372 6.82 -10.81 -3.37
N VAL A 373 7.32 -11.29 -2.24
CA VAL A 373 8.27 -12.41 -2.14
C VAL A 373 7.62 -13.69 -2.63
N CYS A 374 6.42 -14.02 -2.11
CA CYS A 374 5.68 -15.22 -2.49
C CYS A 374 5.34 -15.22 -4.00
N VAL A 375 4.89 -14.07 -4.54
CA VAL A 375 4.60 -13.95 -5.98
C VAL A 375 5.85 -14.16 -6.81
N SER A 376 6.95 -13.49 -6.46
CA SER A 376 8.20 -13.56 -7.20
C SER A 376 8.75 -14.99 -7.24
N PHE A 377 8.73 -15.66 -6.10
CA PHE A 377 9.14 -17.04 -6.01
C PHE A 377 8.23 -17.98 -6.82
N GLY A 378 6.91 -17.85 -6.65
CA GLY A 378 5.95 -18.64 -7.42
C GLY A 378 6.09 -18.46 -8.92
N LEU A 379 6.37 -17.24 -9.40
CA LEU A 379 6.63 -16.97 -10.81
C LEU A 379 7.90 -17.66 -11.31
N LEU A 380 8.98 -17.66 -10.53
CA LEU A 380 10.22 -18.37 -10.88
C LEU A 380 10.00 -19.87 -11.03
N LEU A 381 9.20 -20.47 -10.14
CA LEU A 381 8.86 -21.90 -10.21
C LEU A 381 7.91 -22.23 -11.36
N CYS A 382 6.89 -21.38 -11.55
CA CYS A 382 5.84 -21.64 -12.56
C CYS A 382 6.34 -21.46 -14.00
N TYR A 383 7.25 -20.49 -14.22
CA TYR A 383 7.72 -20.09 -15.55
C TYR A 383 9.24 -20.12 -15.67
N PRO A 384 9.91 -21.27 -15.50
CA PRO A 384 11.38 -21.33 -15.50
C PRO A 384 12.00 -20.85 -16.82
N GLY A 385 11.33 -21.01 -17.95
CA GLY A 385 11.78 -20.49 -19.25
C GLY A 385 11.74 -18.97 -19.38
N TRP A 386 11.04 -18.27 -18.49
CA TRP A 386 10.89 -16.80 -18.50
C TRP A 386 11.73 -16.09 -17.44
N THR A 387 12.49 -16.81 -16.65
CA THR A 387 13.36 -16.25 -15.58
C THR A 387 14.36 -15.22 -16.12
N ALA A 388 14.66 -15.28 -17.42
CA ALA A 388 15.51 -14.32 -18.12
C ALA A 388 14.74 -13.08 -18.65
N SER A 389 13.43 -12.98 -18.41
CA SER A 389 12.63 -11.93 -19.02
C SER A 389 12.25 -10.83 -18.02
N LEU A 390 12.34 -9.57 -18.49
CA LEU A 390 11.90 -8.40 -17.73
C LEU A 390 10.39 -8.43 -17.44
N SER A 391 9.62 -9.22 -18.21
CA SER A 391 8.16 -9.31 -18.08
C SER A 391 7.71 -9.78 -16.71
N MET A 392 8.42 -10.71 -16.06
CA MET A 392 8.11 -11.16 -14.70
C MET A 392 8.19 -10.03 -13.69
N LEU A 393 9.26 -9.24 -13.73
CA LEU A 393 9.46 -8.09 -12.85
C LEU A 393 8.36 -7.03 -13.06
N VAL A 394 8.06 -6.71 -14.32
CA VAL A 394 7.00 -5.75 -14.68
C VAL A 394 5.63 -6.25 -14.25
N CYS A 395 5.32 -7.53 -14.42
CA CYS A 395 4.05 -8.13 -13.96
C CYS A 395 3.92 -8.07 -12.43
N THR A 396 4.97 -8.37 -11.70
CA THR A 396 4.95 -8.29 -10.22
C THR A 396 4.74 -6.84 -9.76
N TYR A 397 5.44 -5.88 -10.33
CA TYR A 397 5.24 -4.46 -10.03
C TYR A 397 3.80 -4.02 -10.35
N ALA A 398 3.28 -4.42 -11.51
CA ALA A 398 1.90 -4.11 -11.90
C ALA A 398 0.88 -4.76 -10.97
N LEU A 399 1.13 -5.99 -10.49
CA LEU A 399 0.28 -6.68 -9.52
C LEU A 399 0.14 -5.88 -8.21
N LEU A 400 1.24 -5.34 -7.72
CA LEU A 400 1.26 -4.56 -6.47
C LEU A 400 0.64 -3.15 -6.64
N ALA A 401 0.71 -2.60 -7.86
CA ALA A 401 0.31 -1.23 -8.15
C ALA A 401 -1.16 -1.09 -8.56
N TYR A 402 -1.70 -2.02 -9.38
CA TYR A 402 -3.02 -1.84 -9.97
C TYR A 402 -4.18 -1.77 -8.96
N PRO A 403 -4.15 -2.40 -7.77
CA PRO A 403 -5.24 -2.31 -6.81
C PRO A 403 -5.49 -0.89 -6.28
N PHE A 404 -4.44 -0.06 -6.21
CA PHE A 404 -4.59 1.35 -5.83
C PHE A 404 -5.42 2.12 -6.87
N ILE A 405 -5.18 1.83 -8.17
CA ILE A 405 -5.93 2.43 -9.27
C ILE A 405 -7.38 1.91 -9.26
N THR A 406 -7.55 0.59 -9.14
CA THR A 406 -8.87 -0.05 -9.10
C THR A 406 -9.74 0.53 -7.97
N LYS A 407 -9.20 0.63 -6.76
CA LYS A 407 -9.90 1.11 -5.57
C LYS A 407 -10.41 2.56 -5.75
N ASP A 408 -9.54 3.45 -6.24
CA ASP A 408 -9.89 4.86 -6.42
C ASP A 408 -10.87 5.06 -7.57
N VAL A 409 -10.70 4.33 -8.68
CA VAL A 409 -11.61 4.35 -9.82
C VAL A 409 -12.97 3.79 -9.44
N LEU A 410 -13.02 2.66 -8.72
CA LEU A 410 -14.26 2.02 -8.30
C LEU A 410 -15.06 2.92 -7.36
N ALA A 411 -14.42 3.51 -6.35
CA ALA A 411 -15.07 4.45 -5.43
C ALA A 411 -15.63 5.68 -6.14
N ALA A 412 -14.90 6.22 -7.12
CA ALA A 412 -15.37 7.34 -7.92
C ALA A 412 -16.53 6.94 -8.83
N TRP A 413 -16.46 5.75 -9.44
CA TRP A 413 -17.51 5.23 -10.31
C TRP A 413 -18.82 5.03 -9.56
N ASP A 414 -18.77 4.46 -8.35
CA ASP A 414 -19.93 4.26 -7.47
C ASP A 414 -20.58 5.58 -7.05
N SER A 415 -19.82 6.67 -6.99
CA SER A 415 -20.33 8.01 -6.65
C SER A 415 -20.94 8.77 -7.84
N LEU A 416 -20.82 8.25 -9.09
CA LEU A 416 -21.36 8.92 -10.27
C LEU A 416 -22.88 8.75 -10.34
N PRO A 417 -23.65 9.87 -10.49
CA PRO A 417 -25.08 9.80 -10.70
C PRO A 417 -25.43 9.06 -12.00
N HIS A 418 -26.33 8.11 -11.93
CA HIS A 418 -26.83 7.37 -13.10
C HIS A 418 -27.43 8.27 -14.18
N SER A 419 -27.91 9.46 -13.81
CA SER A 419 -28.50 10.45 -14.71
C SER A 419 -27.57 10.88 -15.85
N TYR A 420 -26.25 10.94 -15.60
CA TYR A 420 -25.28 11.31 -16.65
C TYR A 420 -25.24 10.28 -17.79
N THR A 421 -25.24 9.00 -17.44
CA THR A 421 -25.23 7.92 -18.43
C THR A 421 -26.58 7.77 -19.15
N GLN A 422 -27.69 8.06 -18.45
CA GLN A 422 -29.02 8.06 -19.04
C GLN A 422 -29.19 9.22 -20.01
N ALA A 423 -28.80 10.43 -19.63
CA ALA A 423 -28.87 11.61 -20.50
C ALA A 423 -28.04 11.43 -21.79
N ALA A 424 -26.83 10.89 -21.69
CA ALA A 424 -26.02 10.60 -22.87
C ALA A 424 -26.68 9.57 -23.80
N ARG A 425 -27.33 8.54 -23.24
CA ARG A 425 -28.06 7.54 -24.04
C ARG A 425 -29.32 8.09 -24.69
N THR A 426 -30.05 8.98 -24.03
CA THR A 426 -31.23 9.66 -24.64
C THR A 426 -30.82 10.55 -25.82
N LEU A 427 -29.58 11.06 -25.80
CA LEU A 427 -28.97 11.79 -26.93
C LEU A 427 -28.40 10.88 -28.03
N GLY A 428 -28.61 9.56 -27.96
CA GLY A 428 -28.20 8.61 -28.97
C GLY A 428 -26.75 8.10 -28.83
N ALA A 429 -26.05 8.42 -27.73
CA ALA A 429 -24.67 7.96 -27.55
C ALA A 429 -24.60 6.44 -27.37
N SER A 430 -23.71 5.80 -28.13
CA SER A 430 -23.38 4.38 -27.99
C SER A 430 -22.67 4.10 -26.64
N ARG A 431 -22.62 2.82 -26.22
CA ARG A 431 -21.97 2.42 -24.96
C ARG A 431 -20.50 2.84 -24.90
N ILE A 432 -19.79 2.76 -26.01
CA ILE A 432 -18.39 3.16 -26.11
C ILE A 432 -18.26 4.69 -25.99
N GLN A 433 -19.15 5.44 -26.65
CA GLN A 433 -19.16 6.90 -26.54
C GLN A 433 -19.48 7.37 -25.12
N VAL A 434 -20.43 6.74 -24.44
CA VAL A 434 -20.70 7.02 -23.01
C VAL A 434 -19.46 6.74 -22.16
N LEU A 435 -18.76 5.64 -22.40
CA LEU A 435 -17.53 5.31 -21.67
C LEU A 435 -16.43 6.34 -21.91
N LEU A 436 -16.14 6.66 -23.17
CA LEU A 436 -15.01 7.53 -23.54
C LEU A 436 -15.28 9.02 -23.27
N TYR A 437 -16.50 9.52 -23.54
CA TYR A 437 -16.80 10.95 -23.48
C TYR A 437 -17.48 11.38 -22.17
N VAL A 438 -18.06 10.46 -21.41
CA VAL A 438 -18.76 10.78 -20.15
C VAL A 438 -18.03 10.17 -18.95
N ILE A 439 -17.91 8.85 -18.91
CA ILE A 439 -17.40 8.15 -17.72
C ILE A 439 -15.90 8.40 -17.53
N LEU A 440 -15.10 8.18 -18.56
CA LEU A 440 -13.63 8.29 -18.47
C LEU A 440 -13.14 9.70 -18.07
N PRO A 441 -13.69 10.80 -18.65
CA PRO A 441 -13.33 12.15 -18.19
C PRO A 441 -13.70 12.43 -16.74
N LEU A 442 -14.87 11.92 -16.27
CA LEU A 442 -15.30 12.08 -14.89
C LEU A 442 -14.46 11.25 -13.90
N LEU A 443 -13.95 10.10 -14.33
CA LEU A 443 -13.07 9.25 -13.53
C LEU A 443 -11.60 9.70 -13.54
N ARG A 444 -11.20 10.58 -14.46
CA ARG A 444 -9.80 11.03 -14.62
C ARG A 444 -9.16 11.50 -13.31
N PRO A 445 -9.81 12.30 -12.43
CA PRO A 445 -9.20 12.72 -11.16
C PRO A 445 -8.95 11.55 -10.19
N ALA A 446 -9.80 10.53 -10.22
CA ALA A 446 -9.62 9.33 -9.40
C ALA A 446 -8.50 8.45 -9.97
N MET A 447 -8.45 8.28 -11.29
CA MET A 447 -7.33 7.59 -11.97
C MET A 447 -5.99 8.25 -11.64
N GLN A 448 -5.90 9.58 -11.70
CA GLN A 448 -4.67 10.31 -11.36
C GLN A 448 -4.22 10.06 -9.91
N ARG A 449 -5.15 9.99 -8.95
CA ARG A 449 -4.81 9.65 -7.55
C ARG A 449 -4.27 8.23 -7.42
N GLY A 450 -4.98 7.27 -8.00
CA GLY A 450 -4.56 5.88 -8.00
C GLY A 450 -3.19 5.68 -8.66
N VAL A 451 -2.96 6.36 -9.79
CA VAL A 451 -1.67 6.35 -10.51
C VAL A 451 -0.56 6.95 -9.66
N ALA A 452 -0.79 8.05 -8.94
CA ALA A 452 0.23 8.67 -8.08
C ALA A 452 0.70 7.71 -6.97
N LEU A 453 -0.25 7.06 -6.32
CA LEU A 453 0.05 6.11 -5.25
C LEU A 453 0.71 4.83 -5.80
N ALA A 454 0.20 4.31 -6.90
CA ALA A 454 0.77 3.15 -7.59
C ALA A 454 2.21 3.40 -8.08
N ALA A 455 2.48 4.58 -8.65
CA ALA A 455 3.83 4.96 -9.10
C ALA A 455 4.81 5.05 -7.93
N ALA A 456 4.39 5.64 -6.81
CA ALA A 456 5.21 5.70 -5.60
C ALA A 456 5.54 4.30 -5.07
N THR A 457 4.57 3.37 -5.08
CA THR A 457 4.79 1.96 -4.72
C THR A 457 5.81 1.28 -5.65
N CYS A 458 5.68 1.46 -6.97
CA CYS A 458 6.61 0.88 -7.94
C CYS A 458 8.04 1.41 -7.80
N VAL A 459 8.22 2.72 -7.60
CA VAL A 459 9.56 3.33 -7.41
C VAL A 459 10.26 2.78 -6.18
N GLY A 460 9.49 2.47 -5.15
CA GLY A 460 9.99 1.93 -3.89
C GLY A 460 10.05 0.41 -3.82
N GLU A 461 9.68 -0.29 -4.90
CA GLU A 461 9.63 -1.75 -4.85
C GLU A 461 11.03 -2.34 -4.72
N PHE A 462 11.20 -3.12 -3.68
CA PHE A 462 12.49 -3.70 -3.32
C PHE A 462 12.44 -5.24 -3.33
N ALA A 463 11.40 -5.83 -2.74
CA ALA A 463 11.31 -7.27 -2.54
C ALA A 463 11.30 -8.04 -3.86
N ALA A 464 10.40 -7.69 -4.78
CA ALA A 464 10.32 -8.32 -6.10
C ALA A 464 11.59 -8.12 -6.91
N THR A 465 12.20 -6.92 -6.81
CA THR A 465 13.45 -6.64 -7.52
C THR A 465 14.60 -7.47 -6.98
N LEU A 466 14.70 -7.61 -5.66
CA LEU A 466 15.77 -8.41 -5.05
C LEU A 466 15.70 -9.88 -5.50
N PHE A 467 14.48 -10.43 -5.69
CA PHE A 467 14.27 -11.80 -6.14
C PHE A 467 14.46 -12.00 -7.66
N LEU A 468 13.92 -11.08 -8.46
CA LEU A 468 13.78 -11.27 -9.92
C LEU A 468 14.85 -10.51 -10.71
N SER A 469 15.61 -9.60 -10.05
CA SER A 469 16.55 -8.77 -10.78
C SER A 469 17.82 -9.53 -11.15
N ARG A 470 18.41 -9.09 -12.27
CA ARG A 470 19.74 -9.47 -12.74
C ARG A 470 20.68 -8.29 -12.58
N PRO A 471 21.99 -8.49 -12.68
CA PRO A 471 22.95 -7.38 -12.60
C PRO A 471 22.61 -6.20 -13.53
N GLU A 472 22.11 -6.50 -14.75
CA GLU A 472 21.75 -5.47 -15.73
C GLU A 472 20.45 -4.72 -15.35
N TRP A 473 19.64 -5.29 -14.46
CA TRP A 473 18.34 -4.72 -14.02
C TRP A 473 18.39 -4.11 -12.64
N GLN A 474 19.60 -3.83 -12.15
CA GLN A 474 19.78 -3.20 -10.85
C GLN A 474 19.00 -1.88 -10.78
N THR A 475 18.20 -1.72 -9.73
CA THR A 475 17.43 -0.50 -9.44
C THR A 475 18.07 0.27 -8.30
N LEU A 476 17.62 1.50 -8.04
CA LEU A 476 18.13 2.29 -6.91
C LEU A 476 17.95 1.56 -5.57
N THR A 477 16.83 0.84 -5.38
CA THR A 477 16.57 0.09 -4.15
C THR A 477 17.58 -1.03 -3.95
N THR A 478 17.86 -1.83 -4.98
CA THR A 478 18.85 -2.91 -4.89
C THR A 478 20.29 -2.40 -4.81
N LEU A 479 20.60 -1.27 -5.44
CA LEU A 479 21.90 -0.62 -5.33
C LEU A 479 22.16 -0.10 -3.90
N ILE A 480 21.16 0.54 -3.28
CA ILE A 480 21.24 0.98 -1.88
C ILE A 480 21.49 -0.22 -0.96
N TYR A 481 20.72 -1.31 -1.17
CA TYR A 481 20.87 -2.52 -0.37
C TYR A 481 22.26 -3.16 -0.54
N HIS A 482 22.81 -3.16 -1.75
CA HIS A 482 24.15 -3.64 -2.03
C HIS A 482 25.21 -2.87 -1.23
N TYR A 483 25.13 -1.53 -1.21
CA TYR A 483 26.05 -0.72 -0.41
C TYR A 483 25.86 -0.92 1.10
N LEU A 484 24.64 -1.12 1.59
CA LEU A 484 24.36 -1.39 3.00
C LEU A 484 24.86 -2.75 3.46
N SER A 485 24.81 -3.77 2.59
CA SER A 485 25.28 -5.12 2.87
C SER A 485 26.80 -5.26 2.78
N THR A 486 27.49 -4.28 2.18
CA THR A 486 28.95 -4.28 2.05
C THR A 486 29.56 -3.48 3.21
N ALA A 487 30.45 -4.11 3.97
CA ALA A 487 31.10 -3.47 5.11
C ALA A 487 31.92 -2.25 4.68
N GLY A 488 31.92 -1.21 5.49
CA GLY A 488 32.71 -0.01 5.27
C GLY A 488 31.93 1.29 5.45
N ARG A 489 32.56 2.29 6.05
CA ARG A 489 31.93 3.58 6.31
C ARG A 489 31.57 4.32 5.00
N ASP A 490 32.45 4.26 4.00
CA ASP A 490 32.20 4.89 2.70
C ASP A 490 30.97 4.28 2.00
N ASN A 491 30.81 2.95 2.06
CA ASN A 491 29.64 2.26 1.52
C ASN A 491 28.35 2.69 2.24
N TYR A 492 28.40 2.83 3.56
CA TYR A 492 27.27 3.34 4.32
C TYR A 492 26.91 4.78 3.92
N ASP A 493 27.90 5.66 3.78
CA ASP A 493 27.70 7.05 3.39
C ASP A 493 27.16 7.16 1.95
N ARG A 494 27.65 6.33 1.01
CA ARG A 494 27.10 6.20 -0.35
C ARG A 494 25.64 5.75 -0.33
N ALA A 495 25.30 4.74 0.49
CA ALA A 495 23.93 4.30 0.66
C ALA A 495 23.02 5.42 1.16
N MET A 496 23.49 6.29 2.08
CA MET A 496 22.71 7.44 2.57
C MET A 496 22.43 8.47 1.47
N VAL A 497 23.42 8.78 0.62
CA VAL A 497 23.24 9.70 -0.52
C VAL A 497 22.22 9.15 -1.52
N LEU A 498 22.34 7.86 -1.88
CA LEU A 498 21.40 7.21 -2.79
C LEU A 498 20.00 7.09 -2.20
N THR A 499 19.90 6.86 -0.88
CA THR A 499 18.62 6.84 -0.17
C THR A 499 17.95 8.22 -0.20
N LEU A 500 18.71 9.30 -0.04
CA LEU A 500 18.20 10.67 -0.21
C LEU A 500 17.71 10.90 -1.65
N LEU A 501 18.46 10.44 -2.65
CA LEU A 501 18.04 10.54 -4.06
C LEU A 501 16.72 9.80 -4.31
N LEU A 502 16.60 8.57 -3.81
CA LEU A 502 15.37 7.78 -3.95
C LEU A 502 14.19 8.42 -3.21
N MET A 503 14.42 8.97 -2.02
CA MET A 503 13.42 9.72 -1.26
C MET A 503 12.91 10.94 -2.04
N LEU A 504 13.81 11.75 -2.58
CA LEU A 504 13.45 12.94 -3.37
C LEU A 504 12.73 12.56 -4.66
N LEU A 505 13.15 11.47 -5.31
CA LEU A 505 12.49 10.94 -6.51
C LEU A 505 11.04 10.52 -6.20
N ALA A 506 10.81 9.77 -5.14
CA ALA A 506 9.47 9.34 -4.73
C ALA A 506 8.57 10.55 -4.38
N MET A 507 9.10 11.52 -3.63
CA MET A 507 8.40 12.78 -3.33
C MET A 507 8.06 13.56 -4.59
N LEU A 508 8.98 13.68 -5.53
CA LEU A 508 8.78 14.41 -6.78
C LEU A 508 7.69 13.77 -7.63
N ILE A 509 7.74 12.45 -7.81
CA ILE A 509 6.74 11.70 -8.59
C ILE A 509 5.35 11.88 -7.95
N PHE A 510 5.26 11.72 -6.63
CA PHE A 510 3.99 11.89 -5.92
C PHE A 510 3.47 13.33 -6.04
N ALA A 511 4.33 14.33 -5.84
CA ALA A 511 3.96 15.74 -5.94
C ALA A 511 3.50 16.12 -7.34
N LEU A 512 4.21 15.71 -8.40
CA LEU A 512 3.84 16.00 -9.79
C LEU A 512 2.48 15.40 -10.16
N LEU A 513 2.21 14.19 -9.71
CA LEU A 513 0.95 13.51 -10.00
C LEU A 513 -0.22 14.05 -9.15
N GLU A 514 0.06 14.56 -7.96
CA GLU A 514 -0.97 15.14 -7.09
C GLU A 514 -1.25 16.63 -7.38
N TRP A 515 -0.26 17.42 -7.80
CA TRP A 515 -0.42 18.86 -8.06
C TRP A 515 -1.35 19.18 -9.24
N SER A 516 -1.54 18.25 -10.13
CA SER A 516 -2.52 18.43 -11.22
C SER A 516 -3.96 18.66 -10.74
N LYS A 517 -4.24 18.49 -9.42
CA LYS A 517 -5.54 18.71 -8.78
C LYS A 517 -5.85 20.16 -8.40
N ASP A 518 -4.88 20.89 -7.86
CA ASP A 518 -5.13 22.21 -7.26
C ASP A 518 -5.48 23.27 -8.31
N LYS A 519 -4.92 23.20 -9.51
CA LYS A 519 -5.24 24.15 -10.61
C LYS A 519 -6.71 24.08 -11.09
N LYS A 520 -7.37 22.91 -10.96
CA LYS A 520 -8.77 22.76 -11.40
C LYS A 520 -9.82 23.08 -10.31
N ARG A 521 -9.47 23.03 -9.02
CA ARG A 521 -10.38 23.47 -7.95
C ARG A 521 -10.49 24.99 -7.85
N GLN A 522 -9.45 25.74 -8.21
CA GLN A 522 -9.46 27.21 -8.25
C GLN A 522 -10.17 27.80 -9.48
N SER A 523 -10.48 26.99 -10.51
CA SER A 523 -11.21 27.44 -11.69
C SER A 523 -12.73 27.14 -11.65
N ILE A 524 -13.25 26.55 -10.56
CA ILE A 524 -14.66 26.18 -10.39
C ILE A 524 -15.28 26.87 -9.13
N CYS A 525 -14.53 27.72 -8.42
CA CYS A 525 -15.07 28.61 -7.37
C CYS A 525 -15.19 30.03 -7.88
#